data_826cfc99d587ce72950eea9968e8b10a
#
_entry.id   826cfc99d587ce72950eea9968e8b10a
#
_cell.length_a   1.000
_cell.length_b   1.000
_cell.length_c   1.000
_cell.angle_alpha   90.00
_cell.angle_beta   90.00
_cell.angle_gamma   90.00
#
_symmetry.space_group_name_H-M   'P 1'
#
loop_
_entity.id
_entity.type
_entity.pdbx_description
1 polymer ?
#
loop_
_entity_poly.entity_id
_entity_poly.type
_entity_poly.pdbx_seq_one_letter_code
_entity_poly.pdbx_strand_id
1 'polypeptide(L)'
;VGLFDENFGSYKEDVDLAYRLRSAGFKSFIILDAVAYHDRSAAGVGRTDDLVSVENKKKQSELIKYNSYKNHLMTLIKNEYWQNYLLDLPWIKWYELKKFGYFLLFDRQVLRGLGEVIGSLKDLKIKRLEIIKKRKINSKKMRRWWKN
;
A
#
# COMPACT_ATOMS: atom_id res chain seq x y z
N VAL A 1 3.21 -11.14 -14.15
CA VAL A 1 3.17 -9.89 -13.34
C VAL A 1 4.49 -9.63 -12.59
N GLY A 2 5.44 -10.57 -12.62
CA GLY A 2 6.66 -10.55 -11.85
C GLY A 2 6.47 -11.05 -10.40
N LEU A 3 7.57 -11.10 -9.66
CA LEU A 3 7.65 -11.51 -8.25
C LEU A 3 7.41 -10.32 -7.30
N PHE A 4 7.74 -10.48 -6.03
CA PHE A 4 7.78 -9.36 -5.09
C PHE A 4 8.78 -8.29 -5.56
N ASP A 5 8.45 -7.05 -5.31
CA ASP A 5 9.33 -5.92 -5.63
C ASP A 5 10.33 -5.72 -4.49
N GLU A 6 11.61 -5.94 -4.77
CA GLU A 6 12.69 -5.89 -3.80
C GLU A 6 12.82 -4.52 -3.10
N ASN A 7 12.38 -3.43 -3.75
CA ASN A 7 12.39 -2.08 -3.16
C ASN A 7 11.48 -1.96 -1.92
N PHE A 8 10.58 -2.91 -1.73
CA PHE A 8 9.69 -2.90 -0.56
C PHE A 8 10.38 -3.43 0.70
N GLY A 9 11.28 -4.40 0.57
CA GLY A 9 11.83 -5.13 1.71
C GLY A 9 10.72 -5.92 2.41
N SER A 10 10.10 -5.35 3.42
CA SER A 10 8.95 -5.92 4.13
C SER A 10 7.81 -4.91 4.25
N TYR A 11 6.60 -5.42 4.47
CA TYR A 11 5.33 -4.69 4.54
C TYR A 11 4.83 -4.14 3.19
N LYS A 12 3.60 -4.53 2.84
CA LYS A 12 2.85 -4.15 1.62
C LYS A 12 3.42 -4.66 0.29
N GLU A 13 4.43 -5.50 0.31
CA GLU A 13 4.90 -6.25 -0.86
C GLU A 13 3.81 -7.20 -1.36
N ASP A 14 3.04 -7.79 -0.44
CA ASP A 14 1.87 -8.62 -0.70
C ASP A 14 0.73 -7.81 -1.33
N VAL A 15 0.46 -6.62 -0.81
CA VAL A 15 -0.55 -5.69 -1.34
C VAL A 15 -0.18 -5.27 -2.77
N ASP A 16 1.09 -4.94 -3.01
CA ASP A 16 1.59 -4.60 -4.33
C ASP A 16 1.41 -5.75 -5.33
N LEU A 17 1.80 -6.96 -4.93
CA LEU A 17 1.66 -8.15 -5.77
C LEU A 17 0.19 -8.46 -6.05
N ALA A 18 -0.67 -8.42 -5.03
CA ALA A 18 -2.11 -8.64 -5.18
C ALA A 18 -2.74 -7.62 -6.13
N TYR A 19 -2.33 -6.35 -6.05
CA TYR A 19 -2.80 -5.31 -6.96
C TYR A 19 -2.40 -5.60 -8.41
N ARG A 20 -1.13 -6.00 -8.64
CA ARG A 20 -0.63 -6.36 -9.99
C ARG A 20 -1.34 -7.58 -10.56
N LEU A 21 -1.50 -8.64 -9.77
CA LEU A 21 -2.23 -9.85 -10.16
C LEU A 21 -3.66 -9.48 -10.55
N ARG A 22 -4.35 -8.71 -9.72
CA ARG A 22 -5.72 -8.29 -9.98
C ARG A 22 -5.85 -7.46 -11.25
N SER A 23 -4.97 -6.48 -11.44
CA SER A 23 -4.98 -5.63 -12.64
C SER A 23 -4.71 -6.42 -13.92
N ALA A 24 -3.93 -7.50 -13.84
CA ALA A 24 -3.66 -8.42 -14.92
C ALA A 24 -4.80 -9.46 -15.15
N GLY A 25 -5.90 -9.38 -14.36
CA GLY A 25 -7.08 -10.21 -14.55
C GLY A 25 -7.08 -11.54 -13.80
N PHE A 26 -6.10 -11.78 -12.93
CA PHE A 26 -6.09 -12.98 -12.08
C PHE A 26 -7.11 -12.85 -10.94
N LYS A 27 -7.62 -13.97 -10.48
CA LYS A 27 -8.48 -14.08 -9.30
C LYS A 27 -7.68 -14.59 -8.13
N SER A 28 -8.01 -14.15 -6.93
CA SER A 28 -7.50 -14.69 -5.67
C SER A 28 -8.59 -15.53 -5.02
N PHE A 29 -8.20 -16.64 -4.38
CA PHE A 29 -9.10 -17.53 -3.68
C PHE A 29 -8.58 -17.76 -2.26
N ILE A 30 -9.49 -17.91 -1.31
CA ILE A 30 -9.20 -18.35 0.05
C ILE A 30 -9.51 -19.84 0.11
N ILE A 31 -8.55 -20.63 0.56
CA ILE A 31 -8.74 -22.06 0.84
C ILE A 31 -9.09 -22.18 2.32
N LEU A 32 -10.37 -22.46 2.61
CA LEU A 32 -10.88 -22.44 3.99
C LEU A 32 -10.29 -23.54 4.86
N ASP A 33 -9.94 -24.66 4.27
CA ASP A 33 -9.36 -25.81 4.98
C ASP A 33 -7.84 -25.69 5.21
N ALA A 34 -7.20 -24.68 4.61
CA ALA A 34 -5.77 -24.45 4.80
C ALA A 34 -5.53 -23.63 6.06
N VAL A 35 -4.79 -24.20 7.00
CA VAL A 35 -4.39 -23.52 8.24
C VAL A 35 -2.92 -23.12 8.16
N ALA A 36 -2.64 -21.84 8.40
CA ALA A 36 -1.28 -21.32 8.53
C ALA A 36 -1.12 -20.59 9.87
N TYR A 37 -0.07 -20.91 10.58
CA TYR A 37 0.32 -20.17 11.79
C TYR A 37 1.22 -19.00 11.39
N HIS A 38 0.86 -17.81 11.82
CA HIS A 38 1.62 -16.60 11.52
C HIS A 38 1.93 -15.84 12.80
N ASP A 39 3.22 -15.78 13.14
CA ASP A 39 3.69 -14.92 14.24
C ASP A 39 3.70 -13.46 13.77
N ARG A 40 2.65 -12.73 14.13
CA ARG A 40 2.47 -11.33 13.71
C ARG A 40 3.13 -10.40 14.72
N SER A 41 4.19 -9.74 14.31
CA SER A 41 4.79 -8.62 15.05
C SER A 41 3.92 -7.35 15.03
N ALA A 42 2.93 -7.27 14.13
CA ALA A 42 1.95 -6.18 14.04
C ALA A 42 0.53 -6.76 14.06
N ALA A 43 -0.04 -6.94 15.25
CA ALA A 43 -1.45 -7.30 15.40
C ALA A 43 -2.35 -6.12 14.99
N GLY A 44 -3.16 -6.30 13.95
CA GLY A 44 -4.22 -5.36 13.61
C GLY A 44 -5.42 -5.58 14.55
N VAL A 45 -5.96 -4.51 15.12
CA VAL A 45 -7.25 -4.56 15.82
C VAL A 45 -8.36 -4.37 14.79
N GLY A 46 -9.42 -5.16 14.90
CA GLY A 46 -10.51 -5.21 13.91
C GLY A 46 -11.37 -3.94 13.76
N ARG A 47 -11.01 -2.84 14.42
CA ARG A 47 -11.64 -1.52 14.27
C ARG A 47 -10.75 -0.57 13.50
N THR A 48 -11.36 0.25 12.63
CA THR A 48 -10.67 1.14 11.69
C THR A 48 -10.86 2.63 12.01
N ASP A 49 -11.19 2.98 13.24
CA ASP A 49 -11.26 4.39 13.63
C ASP A 49 -9.86 5.02 13.82
N ASP A 50 -9.79 6.34 13.75
CA ASP A 50 -8.53 7.07 13.80
C ASP A 50 -7.80 6.91 15.15
N LEU A 51 -8.51 6.78 16.26
CA LEU A 51 -7.93 6.63 17.61
C LEU A 51 -7.25 5.25 17.74
N VAL A 52 -7.93 4.20 17.33
CA VAL A 52 -7.36 2.83 17.29
C VAL A 52 -6.15 2.76 16.36
N SER A 53 -6.21 3.46 15.22
CA SER A 53 -5.08 3.55 14.30
C SER A 53 -3.86 4.22 14.94
N VAL A 54 -4.04 5.27 15.71
CA VAL A 54 -2.97 5.96 16.46
C VAL A 54 -2.38 5.04 17.54
N GLU A 55 -3.24 4.37 18.31
CA GLU A 55 -2.79 3.44 19.36
C GLU A 55 -1.99 2.26 18.77
N ASN A 56 -2.46 1.69 17.68
CA ASN A 56 -1.73 0.64 16.97
C ASN A 56 -0.36 1.10 16.46
N LYS A 57 -0.27 2.33 15.95
CA LYS A 57 1.01 2.89 15.52
C LYS A 57 1.99 3.07 16.67
N LYS A 58 1.53 3.46 17.85
CA LYS A 58 2.40 3.60 19.04
C LYS A 58 3.06 2.27 19.43
N LYS A 59 2.37 1.14 19.21
CA LYS A 59 2.86 -0.22 19.53
C LYS A 59 3.81 -0.79 18.46
N GLN A 60 3.84 -0.21 17.26
CA GLN A 60 4.68 -0.70 16.17
C GLN A 60 6.11 -0.18 16.28
N SER A 61 7.08 -1.02 15.87
CA SER A 61 8.46 -0.57 15.74
C SER A 61 8.62 0.52 14.68
N GLU A 62 9.68 1.31 14.80
CA GLU A 62 10.00 2.37 13.83
C GLU A 62 10.15 1.80 12.41
N LEU A 63 10.82 0.67 12.27
CA LEU A 63 11.01 -0.01 10.99
C LEU A 63 9.67 -0.39 10.33
N ILE A 64 8.72 -0.91 11.11
CA ILE A 64 7.37 -1.25 10.62
C ILE A 64 6.65 0.00 10.10
N LYS A 65 6.65 1.07 10.88
CA LYS A 65 6.03 2.35 10.51
C LYS A 65 6.66 2.94 9.25
N TYR A 66 7.98 2.94 9.20
CA TYR A 66 8.77 3.43 8.07
C TYR A 66 8.44 2.67 6.78
N ASN A 67 8.61 1.34 6.78
CA ASN A 67 8.33 0.52 5.60
C ASN A 67 6.85 0.61 5.19
N SER A 68 5.94 0.54 6.15
CA SER A 68 4.50 0.63 5.87
C SER A 68 4.11 1.97 5.23
N TYR A 69 4.72 3.09 5.65
CA TYR A 69 4.45 4.41 5.09
C TYR A 69 5.08 4.57 3.70
N LYS A 70 6.36 4.30 3.58
CA LYS A 70 7.10 4.34 2.31
C LYS A 70 6.42 3.46 1.25
N ASN A 71 6.21 2.19 1.58
CA ASN A 71 5.68 1.20 0.64
C ASN A 71 4.22 1.47 0.25
N HIS A 72 3.43 2.10 1.14
CA HIS A 72 2.10 2.57 0.78
C HIS A 72 2.13 3.61 -0.35
N LEU A 73 3.01 4.60 -0.24
CA LEU A 73 3.19 5.61 -1.28
C LEU A 73 3.72 5.01 -2.59
N MET A 74 4.70 4.11 -2.50
CA MET A 74 5.21 3.38 -3.66
C MET A 74 4.13 2.55 -4.35
N THR A 75 3.27 1.88 -3.58
CA THR A 75 2.15 1.10 -4.11
C THR A 75 1.16 1.99 -4.86
N LEU A 76 0.79 3.14 -4.30
CA LEU A 76 -0.10 4.10 -4.96
C LEU A 76 0.51 4.61 -6.28
N ILE A 77 1.75 5.07 -6.23
CA ILE A 77 2.45 5.61 -7.40
C ILE A 77 2.56 4.56 -8.50
N LYS A 78 2.89 3.33 -8.15
CA LYS A 78 3.17 2.25 -9.09
C LYS A 78 1.90 1.63 -9.69
N ASN A 79 0.86 1.42 -8.87
CA ASN A 79 -0.26 0.57 -9.25
C ASN A 79 -1.57 1.32 -9.53
N GLU A 80 -1.79 2.49 -8.89
CA GLU A 80 -3.11 3.10 -8.97
C GLU A 80 -3.48 3.53 -10.39
N TYR A 81 -4.77 3.37 -10.72
CA TYR A 81 -5.34 3.88 -11.97
C TYR A 81 -5.57 5.37 -11.83
N TRP A 82 -5.06 6.17 -12.77
CA TRP A 82 -5.17 7.63 -12.70
C TRP A 82 -6.63 8.12 -12.61
N GLN A 83 -7.56 7.41 -13.27
CA GLN A 83 -9.00 7.72 -13.21
C GLN A 83 -9.54 7.53 -11.78
N ASN A 84 -9.18 6.42 -11.12
CA ASN A 84 -9.60 6.12 -9.75
C ASN A 84 -8.92 7.09 -8.77
N TYR A 85 -7.63 7.38 -8.99
CA TYR A 85 -6.90 8.35 -8.20
C TYR A 85 -7.57 9.73 -8.20
N LEU A 86 -8.00 10.23 -9.38
CA LEU A 86 -8.70 11.52 -9.47
C LEU A 86 -10.07 11.50 -8.79
N LEU A 87 -10.81 10.40 -8.92
CA LEU A 87 -12.12 10.25 -8.26
C LEU A 87 -12.01 10.20 -6.73
N ASP A 88 -10.93 9.64 -6.21
CA ASP A 88 -10.71 9.45 -4.78
C ASP A 88 -9.71 10.47 -4.20
N LEU A 89 -9.25 11.45 -5.02
CA LEU A 89 -8.22 12.42 -4.66
C LEU A 89 -8.47 13.14 -3.33
N PRO A 90 -9.68 13.66 -3.02
CA PRO A 90 -9.93 14.33 -1.75
C PRO A 90 -9.69 13.40 -0.55
N TRP A 91 -10.15 12.16 -0.65
CA TRP A 91 -10.01 11.14 0.40
C TRP A 91 -8.56 10.67 0.56
N ILE A 92 -7.87 10.43 -0.55
CA ILE A 92 -6.45 10.06 -0.55
C ILE A 92 -5.63 11.19 0.08
N LYS A 93 -5.84 12.43 -0.38
CA LYS A 93 -5.13 13.60 0.17
C LYS A 93 -5.38 13.79 1.65
N TRP A 94 -6.62 13.69 2.10
CA TRP A 94 -6.97 13.82 3.51
C TRP A 94 -6.30 12.73 4.36
N TYR A 95 -6.33 11.50 3.87
CA TYR A 95 -5.69 10.36 4.55
C TYR A 95 -4.17 10.54 4.66
N GLU A 96 -3.51 10.93 3.57
CA GLU A 96 -2.06 11.14 3.56
C GLU A 96 -1.66 12.34 4.41
N LEU A 97 -2.46 13.41 4.42
CA LEU A 97 -2.23 14.59 5.27
C LEU A 97 -2.30 14.23 6.76
N LYS A 98 -3.30 13.45 7.18
CA LYS A 98 -3.39 12.96 8.57
C LYS A 98 -2.16 12.13 8.95
N LYS A 99 -1.74 11.22 8.09
CA LYS A 99 -0.54 10.38 8.33
C LYS A 99 0.72 11.22 8.41
N PHE A 100 0.92 12.11 7.45
CA PHE A 100 2.05 13.03 7.44
C PHE A 100 2.11 13.88 8.69
N GLY A 101 0.98 14.50 9.09
CA GLY A 101 0.89 15.30 10.32
C GLY A 101 1.21 14.48 11.56
N TYR A 102 0.68 13.25 11.65
CA TYR A 102 1.00 12.35 12.76
C TYR A 102 2.52 12.07 12.84
N PHE A 103 3.15 11.68 11.73
CA PHE A 103 4.58 11.39 11.74
C PHE A 103 5.45 12.64 11.93
N LEU A 104 5.01 13.79 11.46
CA LEU A 104 5.72 15.05 11.67
C LEU A 104 5.76 15.44 13.16
N LEU A 105 4.70 15.16 13.90
CA LEU A 105 4.58 15.51 15.32
C LEU A 105 5.21 14.45 16.22
N PHE A 106 5.04 13.17 15.93
CA PHE A 106 5.33 12.09 16.86
C PHE A 106 6.48 11.16 16.42
N ASP A 107 6.86 11.13 15.12
CA ASP A 107 7.76 10.09 14.61
C ASP A 107 8.47 10.52 13.32
N ARG A 108 9.18 11.63 13.40
CA ARG A 108 9.81 12.28 12.22
C ARG A 108 10.74 11.37 11.40
N GLN A 109 11.34 10.36 12.04
CA GLN A 109 12.23 9.43 11.36
C GLN A 109 11.51 8.65 10.25
N VAL A 110 10.21 8.37 10.43
CA VAL A 110 9.38 7.70 9.42
C VAL A 110 9.29 8.53 8.13
N LEU A 111 9.35 9.85 8.22
CA LEU A 111 9.30 10.74 7.05
C LEU A 111 10.55 10.64 6.14
N ARG A 112 11.65 10.06 6.61
CA ARG A 112 12.80 9.74 5.74
C ARG A 112 12.40 8.85 4.56
N GLY A 113 11.36 8.02 4.74
CA GLY A 113 10.79 7.21 3.67
C GLY A 113 10.28 8.03 2.48
N LEU A 114 9.88 9.30 2.68
CA LEU A 114 9.53 10.21 1.58
C LEU A 114 10.75 10.49 0.67
N GLY A 115 11.93 10.67 1.27
CA GLY A 115 13.17 10.84 0.50
C GLY A 115 13.46 9.63 -0.39
N GLU A 116 13.27 8.41 0.13
CA GLU A 116 13.44 7.19 -0.67
C GLU A 116 12.39 7.09 -1.78
N VAL A 117 11.13 7.41 -1.49
CA VAL A 117 10.08 7.44 -2.53
C VAL A 117 10.45 8.42 -3.64
N ILE A 118 10.91 9.63 -3.29
CA ILE A 118 11.34 10.64 -4.25
C ILE A 118 12.53 10.14 -5.06
N GLY A 119 13.55 9.58 -4.40
CA GLY A 119 14.71 9.00 -5.08
C GLY A 119 14.37 7.84 -6.02
N SER A 120 13.32 7.09 -5.70
CA SER A 120 12.85 5.93 -6.48
C SER A 120 11.85 6.29 -7.60
N LEU A 121 11.45 7.55 -7.76
CA LEU A 121 10.39 7.94 -8.70
C LEU A 121 10.67 7.50 -10.15
N LYS A 122 11.92 7.54 -10.59
CA LYS A 122 12.32 7.10 -11.93
C LYS A 122 12.06 5.60 -12.12
N ASP A 123 12.49 4.78 -11.16
CA ASP A 123 12.29 3.33 -11.17
C ASP A 123 10.79 2.98 -11.04
N LEU A 124 10.08 3.61 -10.11
CA LEU A 124 8.64 3.44 -9.95
C LEU A 124 7.86 3.76 -11.24
N LYS A 125 8.29 4.80 -11.99
CA LYS A 125 7.69 5.15 -13.27
C LYS A 125 7.92 4.06 -14.32
N ILE A 126 9.12 3.49 -14.40
CA ILE A 126 9.44 2.38 -15.31
C ILE A 126 8.58 1.16 -14.94
N LYS A 127 8.57 0.76 -13.68
CA LYS A 127 7.74 -0.37 -13.18
C LYS A 127 6.26 -0.14 -13.44
N ARG A 128 5.77 1.09 -13.25
CA ARG A 128 4.38 1.47 -13.58
C ARG A 128 4.05 1.23 -15.07
N LEU A 129 4.93 1.63 -15.97
CA LEU A 129 4.74 1.42 -17.41
C LEU A 129 4.66 -0.07 -17.74
N GLU A 130 5.51 -0.90 -17.15
CA GLU A 130 5.45 -2.35 -17.30
C GLU A 130 4.15 -2.97 -16.77
N ILE A 131 3.67 -2.47 -15.64
CA ILE A 131 2.38 -2.89 -15.07
C ILE A 131 1.23 -2.50 -16.00
N ILE A 132 1.24 -1.27 -16.52
CA ILE A 132 0.19 -0.77 -17.43
C ILE A 132 0.11 -1.64 -18.69
N LYS A 133 1.23 -2.06 -19.29
CA LYS A 133 1.26 -2.96 -20.45
C LYS A 133 0.59 -4.30 -20.17
N LYS A 134 0.63 -4.79 -18.95
CA LYS A 134 0.09 -6.08 -18.53
C LYS A 134 -1.36 -6.02 -18.02
N ARG A 135 -1.94 -4.83 -17.90
CA ARG A 135 -3.32 -4.63 -17.40
C ARG A 135 -4.34 -5.23 -18.36
N LYS A 136 -5.25 -6.04 -17.82
CA LYS A 136 -6.42 -6.60 -18.52
C LYS A 136 -7.74 -6.11 -17.91
N ILE A 137 -7.67 -5.53 -16.72
CA ILE A 137 -8.81 -4.98 -15.99
C ILE A 137 -8.81 -3.47 -16.13
N ASN A 138 -9.94 -2.88 -16.50
CA ASN A 138 -10.09 -1.43 -16.58
C ASN A 138 -10.33 -0.80 -15.19
N SER A 139 -10.24 0.53 -15.11
CA SER A 139 -10.41 1.29 -13.86
C SER A 139 -11.76 1.04 -13.18
N LYS A 140 -12.85 0.95 -13.94
CA LYS A 140 -14.21 0.70 -13.41
C LYS A 140 -14.30 -0.67 -12.74
N LYS A 141 -13.78 -1.73 -13.37
CA LYS A 141 -13.75 -3.08 -12.79
C LYS A 141 -12.83 -3.13 -11.57
N MET A 142 -11.68 -2.47 -11.62
CA MET A 142 -10.76 -2.39 -10.48
C MET A 142 -11.42 -1.70 -9.29
N ARG A 143 -12.12 -0.58 -9.51
CA ARG A 143 -12.80 0.19 -8.46
C ARG A 143 -13.88 -0.59 -7.71
N ARG A 144 -14.59 -1.51 -8.38
CA ARG A 144 -15.62 -2.35 -7.72
C ARG A 144 -15.07 -3.19 -6.57
N TRP A 145 -13.78 -3.51 -6.58
CA TRP A 145 -13.11 -4.28 -5.53
C TRP A 145 -12.96 -3.53 -4.22
N TRP A 146 -13.01 -2.22 -4.27
CA TRP A 146 -12.83 -1.36 -3.10
C TRP A 146 -14.18 -0.87 -2.53
N LYS A 147 -15.27 -1.16 -3.21
CA LYS A 147 -16.61 -0.63 -2.87
C LYS A 147 -17.63 -1.67 -2.44
N ASN A 148 -17.26 -2.95 -2.45
CA ASN A 148 -18.12 -4.06 -2.02
C ASN A 148 -17.74 -4.52 -0.62
#